data_bf4a26c7381d3bb0a8c6b8c8938daf68
#
_entry.id   bf4a26c7381d3bb0a8c6b8c8938daf68
#
_cell.length_a   1.000
_cell.length_b   1.000
_cell.length_c   1.000
_cell.angle_alpha   90.00
_cell.angle_beta   90.00
_cell.angle_gamma   90.00
#
_symmetry.space_group_name_H-M   'P 1'
#
loop_
_entity.id
_entity.type
_entity.pdbx_description
1 polymer ?
#
loop_
_entity_poly.entity_id
_entity_poly.type
_entity_poly.pdbx_seq_one_letter_code
_entity_poly.pdbx_strand_id
1 'polypeptide(L)'
;MKVVIMAGGKGTRISSVASDIPKPMIKIEGIPVLEREIKCLKDQGFDDIIMTVSHLGNIIMDYFGDGSENSPATGKPFGVHIEYYFEKEPLGNAGALFKIKDKLTSDFLLLNADAMFDVDFNRFVAFHRKRDGLVTLFTHPNSHPYDSGLIVADKNGAVEKWLAKEDARPQYYRNRVNAGLHVINPKVLEISGIDADSVGKIGEDGKPVKVDLDRQLLKPLAGTGKMFCYDSPEYVKDMGTPERYYSVCSDYKEGRVSGKNLRNKQKALFLDRDGTINKYVGFLRNIDDFELIDGVAPAIQKINESGYLAIVVTNQPVIARGEVSFDELEEIHNKMETLLGKEGAYLDAI
;
A
#
# COMPACT_ATOMS: atom_id res chain seq x y z
N MET A 1 -18.56 -4.02 7.12
CA MET A 1 -17.75 -2.79 6.83
C MET A 1 -17.79 -2.60 5.34
N LYS A 2 -18.13 -1.41 4.90
CA LYS A 2 -18.21 -1.07 3.47
C LYS A 2 -16.80 -0.97 2.86
N VAL A 3 -16.69 -1.35 1.58
CA VAL A 3 -15.46 -1.21 0.80
C VAL A 3 -15.69 -0.22 -0.33
N VAL A 4 -14.77 0.72 -0.52
CA VAL A 4 -14.75 1.61 -1.69
C VAL A 4 -13.55 1.23 -2.55
N ILE A 5 -13.80 0.88 -3.81
CA ILE A 5 -12.76 0.54 -4.78
C ILE A 5 -12.71 1.65 -5.83
N MET A 6 -11.56 2.32 -5.91
CA MET A 6 -11.34 3.42 -6.86
C MET A 6 -10.84 2.87 -8.20
N ALA A 7 -11.76 2.66 -9.14
CA ALA A 7 -11.50 2.05 -10.44
C ALA A 7 -11.56 3.06 -11.62
N GLY A 8 -11.55 4.36 -11.34
CA GLY A 8 -11.71 5.44 -12.34
C GLY A 8 -10.43 5.87 -13.08
N GLY A 9 -9.29 5.23 -12.88
CA GLY A 9 -8.01 5.62 -13.47
C GLY A 9 -7.88 5.34 -14.97
N LYS A 10 -7.32 6.29 -15.76
CA LYS A 10 -7.15 6.15 -17.23
C LYS A 10 -6.10 5.10 -17.66
N GLY A 11 -5.22 4.63 -16.78
CA GLY A 11 -4.24 3.57 -17.04
C GLY A 11 -3.25 3.81 -18.20
N THR A 12 -2.93 5.06 -18.54
CA THR A 12 -2.18 5.42 -19.76
C THR A 12 -0.77 4.82 -19.86
N ARG A 13 -0.11 4.55 -18.73
CA ARG A 13 1.26 4.00 -18.70
C ARG A 13 1.37 2.52 -19.03
N ILE A 14 0.26 1.78 -18.98
CA ILE A 14 0.19 0.34 -19.27
C ILE A 14 -0.57 0.03 -20.57
N SER A 15 -0.84 1.05 -21.39
CA SER A 15 -1.58 0.93 -22.64
C SER A 15 -0.99 -0.07 -23.64
N SER A 16 0.33 -0.33 -23.58
CA SER A 16 0.98 -1.36 -24.41
C SER A 16 0.58 -2.79 -24.06
N VAL A 17 0.08 -3.02 -22.85
CA VAL A 17 -0.43 -4.34 -22.39
C VAL A 17 -1.93 -4.44 -22.64
N ALA A 18 -2.65 -3.32 -22.49
CA ALA A 18 -4.11 -3.30 -22.63
C ALA A 18 -4.57 -1.87 -22.98
N SER A 19 -4.83 -1.61 -24.28
CA SER A 19 -5.28 -0.30 -24.78
C SER A 19 -6.77 -0.07 -24.59
N ASP A 20 -7.58 -1.13 -24.70
CA ASP A 20 -9.03 -1.06 -24.87
C ASP A 20 -9.82 -1.55 -23.64
N ILE A 21 -9.13 -1.82 -22.54
CA ILE A 21 -9.75 -2.23 -21.28
C ILE A 21 -9.24 -1.37 -20.13
N PRO A 22 -10.07 -1.09 -19.11
CA PRO A 22 -9.60 -0.38 -17.94
C PRO A 22 -8.56 -1.21 -17.18
N LYS A 23 -7.56 -0.55 -16.60
CA LYS A 23 -6.44 -1.21 -15.91
C LYS A 23 -6.87 -2.30 -14.90
N PRO A 24 -7.92 -2.13 -14.09
CA PRO A 24 -8.41 -3.16 -13.18
C PRO A 24 -8.86 -4.46 -13.86
N MET A 25 -9.18 -4.39 -15.16
CA MET A 25 -9.65 -5.55 -15.95
C MET A 25 -8.51 -6.29 -16.67
N ILE A 26 -7.26 -5.87 -16.49
CA ILE A 26 -6.09 -6.61 -16.97
C ILE A 26 -6.07 -7.98 -16.29
N LYS A 27 -5.83 -9.03 -17.10
CA LYS A 27 -5.94 -10.41 -16.62
C LYS A 27 -4.59 -10.97 -16.21
N ILE A 28 -4.59 -11.69 -15.10
CA ILE A 28 -3.50 -12.58 -14.67
C ILE A 28 -4.06 -14.00 -14.71
N GLU A 29 -3.44 -14.90 -15.47
CA GLU A 29 -3.92 -16.27 -15.67
C GLU A 29 -5.42 -16.31 -16.04
N GLY A 30 -5.83 -15.47 -16.99
CA GLY A 30 -7.20 -15.42 -17.52
C GLY A 30 -8.26 -14.72 -16.67
N ILE A 31 -7.95 -14.33 -15.43
CA ILE A 31 -8.87 -13.70 -14.47
C ILE A 31 -8.49 -12.23 -14.28
N PRO A 32 -9.44 -11.26 -14.38
CA PRO A 32 -9.18 -9.86 -14.07
C PRO A 32 -8.61 -9.65 -12.67
N VAL A 33 -7.69 -8.70 -12.53
CA VAL A 33 -7.11 -8.36 -11.23
C VAL A 33 -8.18 -7.90 -10.24
N LEU A 34 -9.10 -7.06 -10.68
CA LEU A 34 -10.22 -6.61 -9.86
C LEU A 34 -11.09 -7.77 -9.33
N GLU A 35 -11.28 -8.85 -10.11
CA GLU A 35 -11.98 -10.05 -9.62
C GLU A 35 -11.19 -10.75 -8.50
N ARG A 36 -9.86 -10.76 -8.59
CA ARG A 36 -9.00 -11.33 -7.53
C ARG A 36 -9.05 -10.50 -6.26
N GLU A 37 -9.08 -9.17 -6.40
CA GLU A 37 -9.26 -8.23 -5.28
C GLU A 37 -10.60 -8.47 -4.58
N ILE A 38 -11.70 -8.54 -5.35
CA ILE A 38 -13.06 -8.82 -4.83
C ILE A 38 -13.09 -10.18 -4.14
N LYS A 39 -12.46 -11.19 -4.73
CA LYS A 39 -12.39 -12.52 -4.10
C LYS A 39 -11.66 -12.47 -2.76
N CYS A 40 -10.52 -11.77 -2.68
CA CYS A 40 -9.77 -11.62 -1.44
C CYS A 40 -10.61 -10.93 -0.35
N LEU A 41 -11.40 -9.92 -0.71
CA LEU A 41 -12.32 -9.22 0.19
C LEU A 41 -13.47 -10.13 0.65
N LYS A 42 -14.17 -10.76 -0.30
CA LYS A 42 -15.30 -11.65 -0.04
C LYS A 42 -14.93 -12.80 0.89
N ASP A 43 -13.79 -13.45 0.64
CA ASP A 43 -13.32 -14.60 1.44
C ASP A 43 -13.05 -14.21 2.92
N GLN A 44 -13.12 -12.93 3.24
CA GLN A 44 -12.91 -12.36 4.57
C GLN A 44 -14.16 -11.64 5.12
N GLY A 45 -15.29 -11.71 4.40
CA GLY A 45 -16.56 -11.12 4.82
C GLY A 45 -16.72 -9.63 4.50
N PHE A 46 -15.95 -9.12 3.54
CA PHE A 46 -16.10 -7.76 2.99
C PHE A 46 -16.82 -7.85 1.64
N ASP A 47 -18.14 -7.89 1.68
CA ASP A 47 -19.04 -8.17 0.56
C ASP A 47 -19.94 -7.00 0.14
N ASP A 48 -19.89 -5.87 0.83
CA ASP A 48 -20.62 -4.63 0.51
C ASP A 48 -19.68 -3.60 -0.10
N ILE A 49 -19.70 -3.46 -1.42
CA ILE A 49 -18.71 -2.75 -2.22
C ILE A 49 -19.34 -1.58 -2.96
N ILE A 50 -18.69 -0.42 -2.93
CA ILE A 50 -18.96 0.69 -3.86
C ILE A 50 -17.76 0.82 -4.78
N MET A 51 -17.98 0.74 -6.10
CA MET A 51 -16.96 1.02 -7.09
C MET A 51 -17.14 2.41 -7.69
N THR A 52 -16.09 3.22 -7.66
CA THR A 52 -16.06 4.45 -8.43
C THR A 52 -15.44 4.17 -9.78
N VAL A 53 -16.17 4.45 -10.85
CA VAL A 53 -15.76 4.16 -12.23
C VAL A 53 -15.87 5.41 -13.09
N SER A 54 -15.08 5.49 -14.16
CA SER A 54 -15.09 6.61 -15.09
C SER A 54 -14.92 6.12 -16.54
N HIS A 55 -13.87 6.56 -17.24
CA HIS A 55 -13.56 6.12 -18.60
C HIS A 55 -13.46 4.59 -18.70
N LEU A 56 -14.16 3.98 -19.65
CA LEU A 56 -14.30 2.53 -19.81
C LEU A 56 -14.99 1.81 -18.62
N GLY A 57 -15.62 2.55 -17.71
CA GLY A 57 -16.31 1.99 -16.56
C GLY A 57 -17.40 0.99 -16.91
N ASN A 58 -18.03 1.14 -18.08
CA ASN A 58 -19.05 0.20 -18.56
C ASN A 58 -18.51 -1.23 -18.67
N ILE A 59 -17.23 -1.41 -19.06
CA ILE A 59 -16.60 -2.75 -19.13
C ILE A 59 -16.56 -3.42 -17.75
N ILE A 60 -16.32 -2.64 -16.70
CA ILE A 60 -16.34 -3.13 -15.31
C ILE A 60 -17.79 -3.46 -14.91
N MET A 61 -18.72 -2.54 -15.18
CA MET A 61 -20.12 -2.69 -14.81
C MET A 61 -20.77 -3.88 -15.53
N ASP A 62 -20.48 -4.07 -16.83
CA ASP A 62 -20.98 -5.19 -17.63
C ASP A 62 -20.40 -6.54 -17.17
N TYR A 63 -19.15 -6.54 -16.66
CA TYR A 63 -18.49 -7.75 -16.20
C TYR A 63 -19.00 -8.23 -14.84
N PHE A 64 -19.18 -7.31 -13.88
CA PHE A 64 -19.51 -7.67 -12.48
C PHE A 64 -21.00 -7.56 -12.18
N GLY A 65 -21.79 -6.81 -12.97
CA GLY A 65 -23.19 -6.51 -12.65
C GLY A 65 -23.30 -5.89 -11.26
N ASP A 66 -24.27 -6.32 -10.49
CA ASP A 66 -24.44 -5.96 -9.06
C ASP A 66 -23.69 -6.90 -8.11
N GLY A 67 -22.88 -7.83 -8.64
CA GLY A 67 -22.12 -8.81 -7.87
C GLY A 67 -22.88 -10.09 -7.51
N SER A 68 -24.14 -10.23 -7.92
CA SER A 68 -24.94 -11.44 -7.67
C SER A 68 -24.69 -12.55 -8.69
N GLU A 69 -24.19 -12.20 -9.88
CA GLU A 69 -23.96 -13.08 -11.02
C GLU A 69 -22.71 -13.97 -10.84
N ASN A 70 -22.52 -14.88 -11.77
CA ASN A 70 -21.31 -15.68 -11.87
C ASN A 70 -20.24 -14.98 -12.71
N SER A 71 -18.98 -15.11 -12.31
CA SER A 71 -17.84 -14.64 -13.07
C SER A 71 -17.80 -15.28 -14.46
N PRO A 72 -17.70 -14.49 -15.53
CA PRO A 72 -17.49 -15.01 -16.90
C PRO A 72 -16.15 -15.76 -17.05
N ALA A 73 -15.15 -15.46 -16.21
CA ALA A 73 -13.83 -16.09 -16.27
C ALA A 73 -13.79 -17.44 -15.54
N THR A 74 -14.50 -17.58 -14.42
CA THR A 74 -14.38 -18.74 -13.53
C THR A 74 -15.64 -19.59 -13.45
N GLY A 75 -16.79 -19.05 -13.87
CA GLY A 75 -18.11 -19.68 -13.70
C GLY A 75 -18.61 -19.73 -12.24
N LYS A 76 -17.85 -19.14 -11.31
CA LYS A 76 -18.20 -19.12 -9.87
C LYS A 76 -18.91 -17.81 -9.51
N PRO A 77 -19.84 -17.82 -8.54
CA PRO A 77 -20.52 -16.60 -8.12
C PRO A 77 -19.54 -15.57 -7.54
N PHE A 78 -19.69 -14.30 -7.94
CA PHE A 78 -18.98 -13.21 -7.26
C PHE A 78 -19.38 -13.17 -5.79
N GLY A 79 -20.70 -13.23 -5.50
CA GLY A 79 -21.25 -13.36 -4.17
C GLY A 79 -20.92 -12.17 -3.27
N VAL A 80 -21.01 -10.99 -3.82
CA VAL A 80 -20.87 -9.68 -3.20
C VAL A 80 -22.03 -8.80 -3.65
N HIS A 81 -22.23 -7.66 -2.96
CA HIS A 81 -23.12 -6.60 -3.41
C HIS A 81 -22.29 -5.45 -3.92
N ILE A 82 -22.50 -5.02 -5.16
CA ILE A 82 -21.75 -3.94 -5.80
C ILE A 82 -22.68 -2.80 -6.19
N GLU A 83 -22.41 -1.63 -5.66
CA GLU A 83 -22.98 -0.38 -6.12
C GLU A 83 -21.93 0.38 -6.94
N TYR A 84 -22.36 1.17 -7.92
CA TYR A 84 -21.47 1.98 -8.74
C TYR A 84 -21.72 3.47 -8.56
N TYR A 85 -20.61 4.22 -8.54
CA TYR A 85 -20.64 5.66 -8.78
C TYR A 85 -19.90 5.95 -10.09
N PHE A 86 -20.61 6.40 -11.10
CA PHE A 86 -20.03 6.75 -12.39
C PHE A 86 -19.64 8.22 -12.43
N GLU A 87 -18.32 8.48 -12.52
CA GLU A 87 -17.76 9.82 -12.64
C GLU A 87 -17.96 10.36 -14.06
N LYS A 88 -18.88 11.30 -14.24
CA LYS A 88 -19.10 11.97 -15.53
C LYS A 88 -18.00 12.99 -15.84
N GLU A 89 -17.44 13.60 -14.81
CA GLU A 89 -16.36 14.58 -14.88
C GLU A 89 -15.17 14.08 -14.05
N PRO A 90 -13.91 14.44 -14.42
CA PRO A 90 -12.75 14.06 -13.66
C PRO A 90 -12.74 14.68 -12.26
N LEU A 91 -12.98 13.91 -11.23
CA LEU A 91 -13.04 14.37 -9.83
C LEU A 91 -11.69 14.28 -9.09
N GLY A 92 -10.64 13.77 -9.71
CA GLY A 92 -9.39 13.37 -9.04
C GLY A 92 -9.52 11.96 -8.45
N ASN A 93 -8.51 11.53 -7.70
CA ASN A 93 -8.52 10.17 -7.13
C ASN A 93 -9.33 10.06 -5.82
N ALA A 94 -9.86 11.16 -5.27
CA ALA A 94 -10.67 11.12 -4.05
C ALA A 94 -11.99 11.90 -4.15
N GLY A 95 -12.25 12.62 -5.24
CA GLY A 95 -13.45 13.47 -5.33
C GLY A 95 -14.75 12.68 -5.32
N ALA A 96 -14.75 11.44 -5.82
CA ALA A 96 -15.91 10.56 -5.76
C ALA A 96 -16.36 10.26 -4.32
N LEU A 97 -15.44 10.24 -3.33
CA LEU A 97 -15.78 10.04 -1.92
C LEU A 97 -16.76 11.09 -1.41
N PHE A 98 -16.62 12.35 -1.85
CA PHE A 98 -17.53 13.44 -1.49
C PHE A 98 -18.94 13.28 -2.10
N LYS A 99 -19.03 12.61 -3.25
CA LYS A 99 -20.30 12.34 -3.95
C LYS A 99 -21.06 11.14 -3.37
N ILE A 100 -20.35 10.23 -2.70
CA ILE A 100 -20.94 9.06 -2.04
C ILE A 100 -20.91 9.16 -0.51
N LYS A 101 -20.60 10.33 0.05
CA LYS A 101 -20.41 10.54 1.49
C LYS A 101 -21.59 10.04 2.34
N ASP A 102 -22.82 10.23 1.86
CA ASP A 102 -24.03 9.82 2.57
C ASP A 102 -24.16 8.28 2.70
N LYS A 103 -23.41 7.52 1.89
CA LYS A 103 -23.31 6.05 1.96
C LYS A 103 -22.19 5.58 2.90
N LEU A 104 -21.30 6.49 3.33
CA LEU A 104 -20.13 6.22 4.17
C LEU A 104 -20.44 6.63 5.61
N THR A 105 -21.23 5.83 6.32
CA THR A 105 -21.72 6.15 7.67
C THR A 105 -20.85 5.65 8.82
N SER A 106 -19.83 4.87 8.51
CA SER A 106 -18.86 4.30 9.46
C SER A 106 -17.51 4.11 8.77
N ASP A 107 -16.49 3.67 9.52
CA ASP A 107 -15.19 3.32 8.93
C ASP A 107 -15.37 2.39 7.74
N PHE A 108 -14.62 2.65 6.68
CA PHE A 108 -14.64 1.89 5.44
C PHE A 108 -13.23 1.57 4.94
N LEU A 109 -13.11 0.49 4.17
CA LEU A 109 -11.89 0.20 3.41
C LEU A 109 -11.90 1.04 2.13
N LEU A 110 -10.77 1.66 1.82
CA LEU A 110 -10.52 2.35 0.57
C LEU A 110 -9.36 1.69 -0.16
N LEU A 111 -9.59 1.25 -1.39
CA LEU A 111 -8.62 0.50 -2.18
C LEU A 111 -8.44 1.14 -3.56
N ASN A 112 -7.20 1.14 -4.04
CA ASN A 112 -6.89 1.45 -5.43
C ASN A 112 -7.02 0.16 -6.26
N ALA A 113 -7.88 0.16 -7.28
CA ALA A 113 -8.13 -0.98 -8.17
C ALA A 113 -7.01 -1.22 -9.20
N ASP A 114 -5.77 -0.95 -8.88
CA ASP A 114 -4.64 -1.05 -9.80
C ASP A 114 -3.45 -1.83 -9.23
N ALA A 115 -3.67 -2.48 -8.10
CA ALA A 115 -2.66 -3.26 -7.41
C ALA A 115 -3.09 -4.72 -7.25
N MET A 116 -2.17 -5.64 -7.48
CA MET A 116 -2.36 -7.02 -7.05
C MET A 116 -2.00 -7.15 -5.58
N PHE A 117 -2.91 -7.70 -4.79
CA PHE A 117 -2.66 -7.96 -3.37
C PHE A 117 -3.30 -9.28 -2.90
N ASP A 118 -2.77 -9.82 -1.83
CA ASP A 118 -3.40 -10.88 -1.03
C ASP A 118 -3.02 -10.65 0.44
N VAL A 119 -3.91 -9.99 1.20
CA VAL A 119 -3.66 -9.50 2.55
C VAL A 119 -4.76 -9.92 3.53
N ASP A 120 -4.42 -9.99 4.82
CA ASP A 120 -5.38 -10.23 5.91
C ASP A 120 -6.06 -8.92 6.32
N PHE A 121 -7.16 -8.57 5.64
CA PHE A 121 -7.94 -7.38 5.96
C PHE A 121 -8.54 -7.40 7.37
N ASN A 122 -8.83 -8.57 7.93
CA ASN A 122 -9.35 -8.66 9.29
C ASN A 122 -8.33 -8.20 10.32
N ARG A 123 -7.04 -8.55 10.15
CA ARG A 123 -5.94 -8.01 10.99
C ARG A 123 -5.77 -6.51 10.80
N PHE A 124 -5.81 -6.03 9.56
CA PHE A 124 -5.69 -4.62 9.23
C PHE A 124 -6.79 -3.78 9.90
N VAL A 125 -8.05 -4.20 9.75
CA VAL A 125 -9.21 -3.54 10.38
C VAL A 125 -9.16 -3.65 11.91
N ALA A 126 -8.75 -4.80 12.46
CA ALA A 126 -8.58 -4.96 13.90
C ALA A 126 -7.51 -4.04 14.48
N PHE A 127 -6.43 -3.79 13.72
CA PHE A 127 -5.41 -2.81 14.11
C PHE A 127 -5.99 -1.40 14.16
N HIS A 128 -6.73 -0.98 13.12
CA HIS A 128 -7.38 0.33 13.08
C HIS A 128 -8.31 0.54 14.28
N ARG A 129 -9.19 -0.42 14.56
CA ARG A 129 -10.17 -0.34 15.66
C ARG A 129 -9.56 -0.23 17.07
N LYS A 130 -8.30 -0.64 17.23
CA LYS A 130 -7.57 -0.52 18.51
C LYS A 130 -6.96 0.86 18.73
N ARG A 131 -7.08 1.75 17.77
CA ARG A 131 -6.47 3.09 17.80
C ARG A 131 -7.54 4.18 17.70
N ASP A 132 -7.32 5.29 18.39
CA ASP A 132 -8.18 6.47 18.27
C ASP A 132 -7.76 7.32 17.05
N GLY A 133 -7.75 6.68 15.88
CA GLY A 133 -7.36 7.28 14.61
C GLY A 133 -8.52 7.47 13.65
N LEU A 134 -8.34 8.38 12.70
CA LEU A 134 -9.27 8.56 11.58
C LEU A 134 -8.83 7.80 10.34
N VAL A 135 -7.54 7.50 10.22
CA VAL A 135 -6.97 6.77 9.07
C VAL A 135 -5.95 5.75 9.55
N THR A 136 -5.96 4.60 8.94
CA THR A 136 -4.84 3.66 8.99
C THR A 136 -4.38 3.35 7.58
N LEU A 137 -3.11 3.59 7.31
CA LEU A 137 -2.44 3.24 6.07
C LEU A 137 -1.93 1.80 6.16
N PHE A 138 -2.12 1.03 5.12
CA PHE A 138 -1.35 -0.21 4.94
C PHE A 138 0.02 0.17 4.40
N THR A 139 1.06 -0.17 5.12
CA THR A 139 2.44 0.17 4.78
C THR A 139 3.29 -1.09 4.65
N HIS A 140 4.23 -1.06 3.71
CA HIS A 140 5.13 -2.18 3.45
C HIS A 140 6.50 -1.68 2.99
N PRO A 141 7.56 -2.48 3.14
CA PRO A 141 8.82 -2.21 2.46
C PRO A 141 8.71 -2.53 0.98
N ASN A 142 9.45 -1.81 0.14
CA ASN A 142 9.55 -2.12 -1.29
C ASN A 142 10.97 -2.03 -1.83
N SER A 143 11.18 -2.51 -3.07
CA SER A 143 12.48 -2.53 -3.74
C SER A 143 12.92 -1.17 -4.31
N HIS A 144 12.09 -0.13 -4.20
CA HIS A 144 12.36 1.19 -4.78
C HIS A 144 11.84 2.34 -3.88
N PRO A 145 12.23 2.34 -2.58
CA PRO A 145 11.74 3.34 -1.63
C PRO A 145 12.11 4.77 -2.03
N TYR A 146 13.23 4.93 -2.74
CA TYR A 146 13.70 6.22 -3.25
C TYR A 146 12.73 6.88 -4.25
N ASP A 147 11.86 6.10 -4.89
CA ASP A 147 10.87 6.53 -5.89
C ASP A 147 9.42 6.52 -5.37
N SER A 148 9.21 6.23 -4.10
CA SER A 148 7.91 6.09 -3.45
C SER A 148 7.67 7.19 -2.41
N GLY A 149 6.41 7.45 -2.05
CA GLY A 149 6.09 8.27 -0.89
C GLY A 149 6.46 7.52 0.40
N LEU A 150 7.32 8.12 1.23
CA LEU A 150 7.77 7.52 2.49
C LEU A 150 6.87 7.94 3.63
N ILE A 151 6.60 7.02 4.54
CA ILE A 151 5.84 7.25 5.76
C ILE A 151 6.80 7.18 6.96
N VAL A 152 6.94 8.29 7.66
CA VAL A 152 7.67 8.36 8.95
C VAL A 152 6.63 8.26 10.05
N ALA A 153 6.82 7.33 10.97
CA ALA A 153 5.92 7.12 12.10
C ALA A 153 6.70 6.83 13.38
N ASP A 154 6.10 7.14 14.51
CA ASP A 154 6.64 6.82 15.81
C ASP A 154 6.62 5.30 16.12
N LYS A 155 7.13 4.90 17.27
CA LYS A 155 7.15 3.51 17.76
C LYS A 155 5.76 2.88 17.96
N ASN A 156 4.70 3.68 18.03
CA ASN A 156 3.32 3.23 18.16
C ASN A 156 2.63 3.13 16.79
N GLY A 157 3.33 3.52 15.71
CA GLY A 157 2.81 3.58 14.36
C GLY A 157 2.01 4.84 14.05
N ALA A 158 2.02 5.88 14.92
CA ALA A 158 1.40 7.16 14.59
C ALA A 158 2.25 7.87 13.55
N VAL A 159 1.62 8.28 12.44
CA VAL A 159 2.32 8.91 11.32
C VAL A 159 2.70 10.35 11.68
N GLU A 160 4.00 10.62 11.68
CA GLU A 160 4.57 11.94 11.96
C GLU A 160 4.76 12.76 10.68
N LYS A 161 5.25 12.12 9.60
CA LYS A 161 5.50 12.78 8.32
C LYS A 161 5.10 11.88 7.15
N TRP A 162 4.61 12.51 6.11
CA TRP A 162 4.42 11.92 4.79
C TRP A 162 5.33 12.65 3.81
N LEU A 163 6.36 11.97 3.34
CA LEU A 163 7.35 12.53 2.42
C LEU A 163 7.01 12.06 1.00
N ALA A 164 6.43 12.96 0.21
CA ALA A 164 6.21 12.73 -1.21
C ALA A 164 7.55 12.68 -1.97
N LYS A 165 7.52 12.29 -3.25
CA LYS A 165 8.75 12.21 -4.07
C LYS A 165 9.49 13.54 -4.18
N GLU A 166 8.74 14.63 -4.23
CA GLU A 166 9.23 16.00 -4.36
C GLU A 166 9.71 16.61 -3.04
N ASP A 167 9.37 16.01 -1.91
CA ASP A 167 9.78 16.52 -0.59
C ASP A 167 11.25 16.19 -0.32
N ALA A 168 11.92 17.07 0.43
CA ALA A 168 13.27 16.80 0.92
C ALA A 168 13.25 15.59 1.85
N ARG A 169 14.10 14.61 1.55
CA ARG A 169 14.22 13.39 2.33
C ARG A 169 15.41 13.46 3.28
N PRO A 170 15.30 12.84 4.47
CA PRO A 170 16.47 12.63 5.31
C PRO A 170 17.50 11.76 4.56
N GLN A 171 18.77 11.88 4.96
CA GLN A 171 19.85 11.09 4.36
C GLN A 171 19.60 9.58 4.49
N TYR A 172 19.07 9.16 5.63
CA TYR A 172 18.70 7.79 5.93
C TYR A 172 17.24 7.74 6.37
N TYR A 173 16.53 6.68 5.99
CA TYR A 173 15.11 6.54 6.25
C TYR A 173 14.71 5.07 6.28
N ARG A 174 13.69 4.78 7.05
CA ARG A 174 13.05 3.48 7.06
C ARG A 174 12.32 3.24 5.74
N ASN A 175 12.48 2.02 5.19
CA ASN A 175 11.78 1.60 3.98
C ASN A 175 10.31 1.27 4.30
N ARG A 176 9.49 2.31 4.43
CA ARG A 176 8.07 2.21 4.74
C ARG A 176 7.30 3.07 3.75
N VAL A 177 6.53 2.43 2.87
CA VAL A 177 5.75 3.12 1.83
C VAL A 177 4.26 2.82 1.94
N ASN A 178 3.42 3.76 1.50
CA ASN A 178 1.97 3.57 1.43
C ASN A 178 1.62 2.61 0.29
N ALA A 179 0.86 1.55 0.60
CA ALA A 179 0.46 0.51 -0.36
C ALA A 179 -0.83 0.84 -1.14
N GLY A 180 -1.49 1.97 -0.84
CA GLY A 180 -2.77 2.32 -1.48
C GLY A 180 -3.98 1.57 -0.93
N LEU A 181 -3.84 0.93 0.22
CA LEU A 181 -4.92 0.28 0.97
C LEU A 181 -5.10 1.05 2.29
N HIS A 182 -6.33 1.44 2.60
CA HIS A 182 -6.60 2.30 3.75
C HIS A 182 -7.85 1.86 4.50
N VAL A 183 -7.87 2.05 5.82
CA VAL A 183 -9.11 2.14 6.60
C VAL A 183 -9.31 3.60 6.92
N ILE A 184 -10.48 4.14 6.57
CA ILE A 184 -10.80 5.57 6.69
C ILE A 184 -12.10 5.75 7.46
N ASN A 185 -12.07 6.65 8.45
CA ASN A 185 -13.27 7.17 9.09
C ASN A 185 -13.82 8.32 8.23
N PRO A 186 -15.13 8.35 7.89
CA PRO A 186 -15.70 9.37 7.02
C PRO A 186 -15.57 10.81 7.55
N LYS A 187 -15.30 11.00 8.84
CA LYS A 187 -14.98 12.33 9.42
C LYS A 187 -13.79 13.00 8.73
N VAL A 188 -12.91 12.25 8.07
CA VAL A 188 -11.81 12.81 7.27
C VAL A 188 -12.34 13.74 6.19
N LEU A 189 -13.47 13.40 5.56
CA LEU A 189 -14.09 14.24 4.53
C LEU A 189 -14.61 15.56 5.11
N GLU A 190 -15.15 15.52 6.34
CA GLU A 190 -15.68 16.70 7.03
C GLU A 190 -14.57 17.67 7.45
N ILE A 191 -13.50 17.12 8.07
CA ILE A 191 -12.38 17.93 8.58
C ILE A 191 -11.42 18.41 7.50
N SER A 192 -11.53 17.90 6.27
CA SER A 192 -10.67 18.32 5.15
C SER A 192 -10.84 19.78 4.75
N GLY A 193 -11.95 20.40 5.13
CA GLY A 193 -12.31 21.76 4.71
C GLY A 193 -12.70 21.88 3.24
N ILE A 194 -12.80 20.76 2.51
CA ILE A 194 -13.19 20.75 1.10
C ILE A 194 -14.71 20.84 1.01
N ASP A 195 -15.21 21.85 0.30
CA ASP A 195 -16.63 21.95 0.00
C ASP A 195 -17.07 20.87 -0.98
N ALA A 196 -17.85 19.90 -0.50
CA ALA A 196 -18.37 18.78 -1.27
C ALA A 196 -19.18 19.20 -2.50
N ASP A 197 -19.84 20.36 -2.41
CA ASP A 197 -20.66 20.89 -3.51
C ASP A 197 -19.81 21.52 -4.61
N SER A 198 -18.60 21.94 -4.31
CA SER A 198 -17.64 22.48 -5.29
C SER A 198 -16.96 21.37 -6.12
N VAL A 199 -16.82 20.16 -5.57
CA VAL A 199 -16.10 19.05 -6.22
C VAL A 199 -16.76 18.71 -7.57
N GLY A 200 -15.97 18.77 -8.65
CA GLY A 200 -16.39 18.55 -10.04
C GLY A 200 -17.00 19.75 -10.73
N LYS A 201 -17.31 20.84 -10.01
CA LYS A 201 -17.73 22.12 -10.63
C LYS A 201 -16.52 22.87 -11.17
N ILE A 202 -16.76 23.74 -12.13
CA ILE A 202 -15.71 24.61 -12.67
C ILE A 202 -15.32 25.64 -11.60
N GLY A 203 -14.06 25.62 -11.22
CA GLY A 203 -13.47 26.58 -10.28
C GLY A 203 -13.12 27.93 -10.94
N GLU A 204 -12.54 28.83 -10.17
CA GLU A 204 -12.12 30.15 -10.63
C GLU A 204 -11.03 30.09 -11.72
N ASP A 205 -10.25 29.02 -11.75
CA ASP A 205 -9.23 28.76 -12.78
C ASP A 205 -9.78 28.16 -14.09
N GLY A 206 -11.10 28.03 -14.21
CA GLY A 206 -11.79 27.48 -15.38
C GLY A 206 -11.67 25.95 -15.50
N LYS A 207 -11.20 25.24 -14.46
CA LYS A 207 -11.04 23.79 -14.45
C LYS A 207 -11.96 23.14 -13.42
N PRO A 208 -12.31 21.84 -13.62
CA PRO A 208 -13.06 21.11 -12.59
C PRO A 208 -12.27 21.01 -11.29
N VAL A 209 -12.91 21.30 -10.16
CA VAL A 209 -12.35 21.09 -8.83
C VAL A 209 -12.13 19.58 -8.60
N LYS A 210 -10.90 19.20 -8.43
CA LYS A 210 -10.47 17.81 -8.21
C LYS A 210 -9.95 17.65 -6.79
N VAL A 211 -10.10 16.46 -6.24
CA VAL A 211 -9.56 16.12 -4.93
C VAL A 211 -8.49 15.03 -5.08
N ASP A 212 -7.32 15.31 -4.52
CA ASP A 212 -6.22 14.37 -4.40
C ASP A 212 -6.22 13.73 -3.01
N LEU A 213 -6.32 12.40 -2.95
CA LEU A 213 -6.37 11.63 -1.71
C LEU A 213 -5.14 11.91 -0.83
N ASP A 214 -3.97 11.73 -1.41
CA ASP A 214 -2.72 11.78 -0.65
C ASP A 214 -2.43 13.21 -0.18
N ARG A 215 -2.55 14.20 -1.07
CA ARG A 215 -2.14 15.58 -0.80
C ARG A 215 -3.15 16.36 0.03
N GLN A 216 -4.45 16.14 -0.20
CA GLN A 216 -5.50 16.98 0.39
C GLN A 216 -6.24 16.31 1.55
N LEU A 217 -6.29 14.97 1.61
CA LEU A 217 -6.96 14.24 2.68
C LEU A 217 -6.00 13.58 3.66
N LEU A 218 -4.97 12.88 3.17
CA LEU A 218 -4.11 12.05 4.03
C LEU A 218 -2.91 12.84 4.58
N LYS A 219 -2.10 13.45 3.73
CA LYS A 219 -0.90 14.20 4.17
C LYS A 219 -1.17 15.26 5.25
N PRO A 220 -2.29 16.01 5.24
CA PRO A 220 -2.61 16.95 6.32
C PRO A 220 -2.84 16.30 7.69
N LEU A 221 -3.10 14.99 7.75
CA LEU A 221 -3.26 14.27 9.02
C LEU A 221 -1.93 13.82 9.64
N ALA A 222 -0.82 13.89 8.90
CA ALA A 222 0.49 13.58 9.44
C ALA A 222 0.85 14.54 10.59
N GLY A 223 1.38 14.01 11.69
CA GLY A 223 1.74 14.77 12.90
C GLY A 223 0.55 15.14 13.79
N THR A 224 -0.69 14.80 13.43
CA THR A 224 -1.89 15.13 14.24
C THR A 224 -2.26 14.05 15.27
N GLY A 225 -1.61 12.89 15.24
CA GLY A 225 -1.97 11.72 16.04
C GLY A 225 -3.26 11.01 15.58
N LYS A 226 -3.82 11.39 14.41
CA LYS A 226 -5.07 10.81 13.87
C LYS A 226 -4.85 9.83 12.72
N MET A 227 -3.62 9.64 12.28
CA MET A 227 -3.26 8.72 11.21
C MET A 227 -2.20 7.73 11.71
N PHE A 228 -2.39 6.45 11.42
CA PHE A 228 -1.49 5.37 11.81
C PHE A 228 -1.03 4.57 10.60
N CYS A 229 0.13 3.92 10.69
CA CYS A 229 0.58 2.93 9.73
C CYS A 229 0.47 1.51 10.31
N TYR A 230 -0.01 0.58 9.50
CA TYR A 230 -0.01 -0.85 9.73
C TYR A 230 1.07 -1.46 8.84
N ASP A 231 2.24 -1.69 9.41
CA ASP A 231 3.35 -2.34 8.70
C ASP A 231 3.04 -3.81 8.49
N SER A 232 3.09 -4.27 7.23
CA SER A 232 2.86 -5.66 6.89
C SER A 232 3.81 -6.13 5.79
N PRO A 233 4.33 -7.36 5.87
CA PRO A 233 5.13 -7.96 4.81
C PRO A 233 4.26 -8.56 3.69
N GLU A 234 2.93 -8.47 3.79
CA GLU A 234 2.01 -9.07 2.84
C GLU A 234 2.14 -8.47 1.45
N TYR A 235 1.78 -9.26 0.45
CA TYR A 235 1.97 -8.89 -0.94
C TYR A 235 1.01 -7.80 -1.36
N VAL A 236 1.56 -6.64 -1.73
CA VAL A 236 0.86 -5.56 -2.44
C VAL A 236 1.81 -5.02 -3.50
N LYS A 237 1.40 -5.04 -4.78
CA LYS A 237 2.24 -4.54 -5.88
C LYS A 237 1.38 -3.89 -6.95
N ASP A 238 1.64 -2.62 -7.25
CA ASP A 238 0.97 -1.93 -8.33
C ASP A 238 1.42 -2.47 -9.70
N MET A 239 0.54 -2.38 -10.69
CA MET A 239 0.78 -2.80 -12.06
C MET A 239 0.82 -1.60 -13.01
N GLY A 240 1.44 -0.50 -12.58
CA GLY A 240 1.48 0.76 -13.30
C GLY A 240 2.29 0.76 -14.59
N THR A 241 3.19 -0.21 -14.78
CA THR A 241 4.03 -0.36 -15.98
C THR A 241 4.03 -1.79 -16.48
N PRO A 242 4.37 -2.04 -17.77
CA PRO A 242 4.48 -3.39 -18.32
C PRO A 242 5.43 -4.29 -17.52
N GLU A 243 6.57 -3.78 -17.08
CA GLU A 243 7.56 -4.53 -16.31
C GLU A 243 6.97 -5.01 -14.98
N ARG A 244 6.24 -4.13 -14.27
CA ARG A 244 5.56 -4.46 -13.02
C ARG A 244 4.46 -5.49 -13.24
N TYR A 245 3.69 -5.35 -14.32
CA TYR A 245 2.67 -6.34 -14.69
C TYR A 245 3.28 -7.73 -14.91
N TYR A 246 4.34 -7.85 -15.73
CA TYR A 246 4.99 -9.14 -15.95
C TYR A 246 5.61 -9.73 -14.68
N SER A 247 6.15 -8.88 -13.82
CA SER A 247 6.65 -9.29 -12.50
C SER A 247 5.51 -9.85 -11.63
N VAL A 248 4.35 -9.19 -11.59
CA VAL A 248 3.17 -9.69 -10.85
C VAL A 248 2.67 -11.02 -11.42
N CYS A 249 2.68 -11.20 -12.76
CA CYS A 249 2.33 -12.47 -13.38
C CYS A 249 3.27 -13.61 -12.95
N SER A 250 4.59 -13.36 -12.88
CA SER A 250 5.57 -14.32 -12.36
C SER A 250 5.34 -14.62 -10.89
N ASP A 251 5.18 -13.59 -10.06
CA ASP A 251 4.91 -13.70 -8.63
C ASP A 251 3.66 -14.54 -8.34
N TYR A 252 2.62 -14.36 -9.16
CA TYR A 252 1.39 -15.12 -9.03
C TYR A 252 1.59 -16.61 -9.38
N LYS A 253 2.24 -16.90 -10.52
CA LYS A 253 2.53 -18.27 -10.96
C LYS A 253 3.35 -19.05 -9.96
N GLU A 254 4.31 -18.39 -9.32
CA GLU A 254 5.21 -18.99 -8.34
C GLU A 254 4.61 -19.04 -6.91
N GLY A 255 3.36 -18.59 -6.74
CA GLY A 255 2.66 -18.64 -5.46
C GLY A 255 3.15 -17.59 -4.43
N ARG A 256 4.00 -16.63 -4.84
CA ARG A 256 4.52 -15.57 -3.96
C ARG A 256 3.44 -14.64 -3.44
N VAL A 257 2.39 -14.40 -4.25
CA VAL A 257 1.27 -13.55 -3.86
C VAL A 257 0.57 -14.10 -2.61
N SER A 258 0.11 -15.35 -2.67
CA SER A 258 -0.59 -15.98 -1.54
C SER A 258 0.38 -16.44 -0.43
N GLY A 259 1.63 -16.68 -0.77
CA GLY A 259 2.66 -17.12 0.18
C GLY A 259 2.96 -16.11 1.29
N LYS A 260 2.79 -14.82 1.01
CA LYS A 260 3.02 -13.73 1.98
C LYS A 260 1.79 -13.35 2.80
N ASN A 261 0.59 -13.89 2.53
CA ASN A 261 -0.62 -13.60 3.30
C ASN A 261 -0.51 -14.10 4.73
N LEU A 262 -0.75 -13.24 5.72
CA LEU A 262 -0.59 -13.55 7.16
C LEU A 262 -1.59 -14.57 7.70
N ARG A 263 -2.62 -14.96 6.93
CA ARG A 263 -3.48 -16.11 7.25
C ARG A 263 -2.77 -17.46 7.00
N ASN A 264 -1.71 -17.45 6.20
CA ASN A 264 -0.89 -18.62 5.89
C ASN A 264 0.34 -18.69 6.81
N LYS A 265 0.94 -19.88 6.92
CA LYS A 265 2.24 -20.03 7.59
C LYS A 265 3.32 -19.35 6.76
N GLN A 266 4.03 -18.41 7.36
CA GLN A 266 5.12 -17.69 6.72
C GLN A 266 6.40 -18.50 6.77
N LYS A 267 7.25 -18.31 5.75
CA LYS A 267 8.63 -18.77 5.73
C LYS A 267 9.55 -17.56 5.90
N ALA A 268 10.54 -17.65 6.77
CA ALA A 268 11.44 -16.55 7.02
C ALA A 268 12.90 -17.00 7.07
N LEU A 269 13.80 -16.15 6.62
CA LEU A 269 15.23 -16.22 6.90
C LEU A 269 15.53 -15.16 7.97
N PHE A 270 16.03 -15.63 9.10
CA PHE A 270 16.51 -14.78 10.18
C PHE A 270 17.98 -14.49 9.96
N LEU A 271 18.31 -13.21 9.87
CA LEU A 271 19.65 -12.71 9.57
C LEU A 271 20.18 -11.97 10.80
N ASP A 272 21.39 -12.26 11.21
CA ASP A 272 22.09 -11.36 12.14
C ASP A 272 22.49 -10.09 11.40
N ARG A 273 22.75 -9.01 12.12
CA ARG A 273 23.17 -7.74 11.54
C ARG A 273 24.68 -7.66 11.41
N ASP A 274 25.39 -7.70 12.56
CA ASP A 274 26.82 -7.43 12.64
C ASP A 274 27.65 -8.62 12.14
N GLY A 275 28.43 -8.44 11.07
CA GLY A 275 29.19 -9.49 10.41
C GLY A 275 28.37 -10.36 9.43
N THR A 276 27.07 -10.09 9.25
CA THR A 276 26.19 -10.74 8.29
C THR A 276 25.65 -9.76 7.26
N ILE A 277 25.09 -8.64 7.69
CA ILE A 277 24.60 -7.57 6.81
C ILE A 277 25.63 -6.45 6.68
N ASN A 278 26.17 -5.99 7.81
CA ASN A 278 27.24 -5.00 7.83
C ASN A 278 28.58 -5.62 8.24
N LYS A 279 29.67 -4.99 7.82
CA LYS A 279 31.03 -5.34 8.22
C LYS A 279 31.13 -5.32 9.75
N TYR A 280 31.77 -6.34 10.28
CA TYR A 280 31.96 -6.45 11.74
C TYR A 280 33.00 -5.45 12.24
N VAL A 281 32.59 -4.55 13.14
CA VAL A 281 33.43 -3.53 13.76
C VAL A 281 33.49 -3.67 15.29
N GLY A 282 33.16 -4.85 15.81
CA GLY A 282 32.96 -5.06 17.24
C GLY A 282 31.57 -4.55 17.67
N PHE A 283 31.56 -3.59 18.60
CA PHE A 283 30.31 -2.94 19.02
C PHE A 283 30.08 -1.68 18.19
N LEU A 284 29.13 -1.72 17.27
CA LEU A 284 28.78 -0.57 16.43
C LEU A 284 28.10 0.51 17.28
N ARG A 285 28.74 1.68 17.42
CA ARG A 285 28.26 2.82 18.20
C ARG A 285 27.97 4.02 17.34
N ASN A 286 28.69 4.17 16.24
CA ASN A 286 28.57 5.34 15.38
C ASN A 286 27.97 4.91 14.03
N ILE A 287 26.98 5.66 13.53
CA ILE A 287 26.35 5.44 12.24
C ILE A 287 27.37 5.48 11.09
N ASP A 288 28.44 6.28 11.22
CA ASP A 288 29.48 6.39 10.19
C ASP A 288 30.26 5.09 9.98
N ASP A 289 30.41 4.27 11.03
CA ASP A 289 31.10 2.97 10.98
C ASP A 289 30.24 1.87 10.33
N PHE A 290 28.98 2.15 10.01
CA PHE A 290 28.12 1.17 9.34
C PHE A 290 28.40 1.11 7.85
N GLU A 291 28.87 -0.03 7.37
CA GLU A 291 29.06 -0.36 5.95
C GLU A 291 28.42 -1.71 5.62
N LEU A 292 27.69 -1.81 4.51
CA LEU A 292 27.19 -3.09 4.02
C LEU A 292 28.37 -4.02 3.61
N ILE A 293 28.18 -5.33 3.81
CA ILE A 293 29.06 -6.34 3.25
C ILE A 293 28.79 -6.43 1.74
N ASP A 294 29.86 -6.53 0.95
CA ASP A 294 29.75 -6.70 -0.50
C ASP A 294 28.91 -7.93 -0.85
N GLY A 295 27.92 -7.74 -1.72
CA GLY A 295 27.05 -8.82 -2.16
C GLY A 295 25.85 -9.12 -1.22
N VAL A 296 25.71 -8.43 -0.08
CA VAL A 296 24.58 -8.68 0.84
C VAL A 296 23.26 -8.22 0.23
N ALA A 297 23.20 -7.08 -0.46
CA ALA A 297 21.97 -6.60 -1.07
C ALA A 297 21.47 -7.56 -2.16
N PRO A 298 22.27 -8.03 -3.13
CA PRO A 298 21.86 -9.10 -4.05
C PRO A 298 21.41 -10.40 -3.37
N ALA A 299 22.01 -10.76 -2.23
CA ALA A 299 21.59 -11.94 -1.47
C ALA A 299 20.18 -11.73 -0.85
N ILE A 300 19.91 -10.56 -0.27
CA ILE A 300 18.61 -10.21 0.29
C ILE A 300 17.56 -10.10 -0.83
N GLN A 301 17.90 -9.56 -2.01
CA GLN A 301 16.98 -9.57 -3.17
C GLN A 301 16.53 -10.98 -3.52
N LYS A 302 17.43 -11.98 -3.53
CA LYS A 302 17.04 -13.38 -3.76
C LYS A 302 16.08 -13.89 -2.69
N ILE A 303 16.23 -13.46 -1.42
CA ILE A 303 15.26 -13.78 -0.37
C ILE A 303 13.91 -13.14 -0.69
N ASN A 304 13.89 -11.84 -1.03
CA ASN A 304 12.66 -11.13 -1.39
C ASN A 304 11.92 -11.78 -2.57
N GLU A 305 12.67 -12.27 -3.56
CA GLU A 305 12.14 -12.95 -4.75
C GLU A 305 11.71 -14.39 -4.49
N SER A 306 12.21 -15.04 -3.44
CA SER A 306 11.90 -16.44 -3.10
C SER A 306 10.58 -16.63 -2.35
N GLY A 307 9.92 -15.52 -1.94
CA GLY A 307 8.71 -15.54 -1.12
C GLY A 307 8.98 -15.80 0.38
N TYR A 308 10.25 -15.84 0.81
CA TYR A 308 10.61 -15.80 2.22
C TYR A 308 10.62 -14.37 2.75
N LEU A 309 10.33 -14.21 4.04
CA LEU A 309 10.55 -12.96 4.73
C LEU A 309 12.03 -12.80 5.08
N ALA A 310 12.60 -11.63 4.83
CA ALA A 310 13.93 -11.25 5.29
C ALA A 310 13.82 -10.53 6.63
N ILE A 311 14.15 -11.19 7.72
CA ILE A 311 13.99 -10.66 9.09
C ILE A 311 15.35 -10.53 9.75
N VAL A 312 15.68 -9.33 10.21
CA VAL A 312 16.89 -9.11 11.01
C VAL A 312 16.60 -9.36 12.47
N VAL A 313 17.46 -10.16 13.09
CA VAL A 313 17.46 -10.39 14.55
C VAL A 313 18.85 -10.11 15.06
N THR A 314 19.01 -9.06 15.82
CA THR A 314 20.32 -8.61 16.29
C THR A 314 20.33 -8.32 17.80
N ASN A 315 21.43 -8.66 18.46
CA ASN A 315 21.65 -8.31 19.87
C ASN A 315 22.58 -7.11 19.95
N GLN A 316 22.08 -6.01 20.55
CA GLN A 316 22.80 -4.76 20.66
C GLN A 316 23.09 -4.41 22.12
N PRO A 317 24.15 -4.99 22.73
CA PRO A 317 24.45 -4.76 24.15
C PRO A 317 24.88 -3.31 24.47
N VAL A 318 25.24 -2.53 23.46
CA VAL A 318 25.56 -1.10 23.56
C VAL A 318 24.41 -0.28 24.14
N ILE A 319 23.14 -0.69 23.89
CA ILE A 319 21.94 -0.07 24.46
C ILE A 319 21.91 -0.28 25.99
N ALA A 320 22.05 -1.51 26.43
CA ALA A 320 22.03 -1.84 27.87
C ALA A 320 23.20 -1.18 28.66
N ARG A 321 24.31 -0.88 27.97
CA ARG A 321 25.46 -0.18 28.55
C ARG A 321 25.30 1.34 28.50
N GLY A 322 24.27 1.88 27.89
CA GLY A 322 24.07 3.32 27.71
C GLY A 322 25.09 3.99 26.77
N GLU A 323 25.73 3.20 25.88
CA GLU A 323 26.71 3.68 24.91
C GLU A 323 26.05 4.19 23.63
N VAL A 324 24.82 3.72 23.35
CA VAL A 324 23.96 4.11 22.21
C VAL A 324 22.53 4.19 22.72
N SER A 325 21.79 5.20 22.32
CA SER A 325 20.35 5.34 22.58
C SER A 325 19.53 4.51 21.59
N PHE A 326 18.25 4.30 21.88
CA PHE A 326 17.34 3.66 20.91
C PHE A 326 17.17 4.49 19.63
N ASP A 327 17.17 5.82 19.73
CA ASP A 327 17.03 6.71 18.57
C ASP A 327 18.27 6.61 17.65
N GLU A 328 19.49 6.57 18.24
CA GLU A 328 20.72 6.37 17.46
C GLU A 328 20.76 4.98 16.81
N LEU A 329 20.27 3.94 17.48
CA LEU A 329 20.15 2.61 16.90
C LEU A 329 19.14 2.60 15.72
N GLU A 330 18.03 3.32 15.85
CA GLU A 330 17.05 3.45 14.77
C GLU A 330 17.66 4.15 13.56
N GLU A 331 18.48 5.20 13.75
CA GLU A 331 19.19 5.85 12.65
C GLU A 331 20.21 4.91 11.95
N ILE A 332 20.88 4.03 12.70
CA ILE A 332 21.74 2.99 12.11
C ILE A 332 20.90 2.02 11.27
N HIS A 333 19.71 1.60 11.72
CA HIS A 333 18.80 0.75 10.97
C HIS A 333 18.24 1.48 9.75
N ASN A 334 17.92 2.77 9.86
CA ASN A 334 17.51 3.61 8.73
C ASN A 334 18.60 3.67 7.65
N LYS A 335 19.88 3.80 8.04
CA LYS A 335 21.02 3.72 7.11
C LYS A 335 21.07 2.36 6.41
N MET A 336 20.92 1.28 7.15
CA MET A 336 20.89 -0.08 6.60
C MET A 336 19.78 -0.23 5.56
N GLU A 337 18.54 0.11 5.90
CA GLU A 337 17.40 0.00 4.98
C GLU A 337 17.53 0.92 3.77
N THR A 338 18.07 2.14 3.96
CA THR A 338 18.34 3.06 2.86
C THR A 338 19.36 2.52 1.88
N LEU A 339 20.47 1.96 2.38
CA LEU A 339 21.54 1.40 1.55
C LEU A 339 21.05 0.15 0.80
N LEU A 340 20.33 -0.76 1.47
CA LEU A 340 19.71 -1.92 0.84
C LEU A 340 18.70 -1.50 -0.23
N GLY A 341 17.85 -0.52 0.07
CA GLY A 341 16.83 -0.02 -0.87
C GLY A 341 17.39 0.64 -2.12
N LYS A 342 18.57 1.26 -2.04
CA LYS A 342 19.29 1.80 -3.22
C LYS A 342 19.68 0.70 -4.20
N GLU A 343 19.92 -0.51 -3.71
CA GLU A 343 20.24 -1.69 -4.51
C GLU A 343 19.03 -2.58 -4.76
N GLY A 344 17.81 -2.13 -4.42
CA GLY A 344 16.57 -2.86 -4.69
C GLY A 344 16.24 -4.00 -3.71
N ALA A 345 16.98 -4.10 -2.60
CA ALA A 345 16.71 -5.05 -1.53
C ALA A 345 15.90 -4.42 -0.40
N TYR A 346 15.15 -5.23 0.36
CA TYR A 346 14.41 -4.75 1.52
C TYR A 346 14.31 -5.81 2.62
N LEU A 347 14.08 -5.34 3.83
CA LEU A 347 13.82 -6.18 5.01
C LEU A 347 12.34 -6.11 5.35
N ASP A 348 11.77 -7.25 5.69
CA ASP A 348 10.36 -7.34 6.11
C ASP A 348 10.19 -6.96 7.59
N ALA A 349 11.24 -7.13 8.42
CA ALA A 349 11.28 -6.69 9.81
C ALA A 349 12.73 -6.59 10.34
N ILE A 350 12.90 -5.83 11.40
CA ILE A 350 14.13 -5.72 12.20
C ILE A 350 13.76 -5.89 13.67
#